data_ebe39c67e6d604118a1ea4047e95fe4a
#
_entry.id   ebe39c67e6d604118a1ea4047e95fe4a
#
_cell.length_a   1.000
_cell.length_b   1.000
_cell.length_c   1.000
_cell.angle_alpha   90.00
_cell.angle_beta   90.00
_cell.angle_gamma   90.00
#
_symmetry.space_group_name_H-M   'P 1'
#
loop_
_entity.id
_entity.type
_entity.pdbx_description
1 polymer ?
#
loop_
_entity_poly.entity_id
_entity_poly.type
_entity_poly.pdbx_seq_one_letter_code
_entity_poly.pdbx_strand_id
1 'polypeptide(L)'
;MRKDMTIGNPMKIILLFSLPVLLGNLFQQFYNMVDTVIVGQYLGEDALAAVGSTGCLMFLVLGFANGIAQGFGVMVSHAFGAKDMKLLRHCVALSLLLTVVISMILTVPTVAFSRQLLLWLNTPENILTLANRYIRVIFAGIFATMAYNVASGILRGIGDSRTPLYFLILSSGLNIFLDIFLIVVVKLGTAGAAYATVISQAVSAVLCFIVMFRKYDILRTTREDYYCDFHEIRRMLSVGIPMALNYSITAIGTMILQSAVNVFGSSVVAAFTAASKVSNIATQTMPTLGTAMATYCGQNLGAGKHDRIFRGMKDAFYLCFFAAGAAALLCCLAGPTMVGWFIHNPSEQTLHAAMQYLHIASIFMLPLAWIFVYRNGLQGLDRGLVPMLSGVLELFSRYAVILIATKPFGYVGVCSADAAAWLTTGILLLVTYLVWKHRTKKEL
;
A
#
# COMPACT_ATOMS: atom_id res chain seq x y z
N MET A 1 -17.30 15.79 1.97
CA MET A 1 -18.48 15.69 1.07
C MET A 1 -18.42 14.37 0.36
N ARG A 2 -19.48 13.57 0.46
CA ARG A 2 -19.67 12.31 -0.27
C ARG A 2 -19.70 12.61 -1.77
N LYS A 3 -18.92 11.90 -2.58
CA LYS A 3 -18.95 12.01 -4.04
C LYS A 3 -19.48 10.72 -4.65
N ASP A 4 -20.64 10.80 -5.28
CA ASP A 4 -21.15 9.73 -6.13
C ASP A 4 -20.31 9.68 -7.41
N MET A 5 -19.51 8.62 -7.57
CA MET A 5 -18.64 8.46 -8.74
C MET A 5 -19.39 7.93 -9.98
N THR A 6 -20.68 7.64 -9.81
CA THR A 6 -21.52 7.17 -10.93
C THR A 6 -22.10 8.32 -11.76
N ILE A 7 -21.83 9.59 -11.41
CA ILE A 7 -22.39 10.80 -12.05
C ILE A 7 -21.25 11.80 -12.34
N GLY A 8 -21.34 12.52 -13.45
CA GLY A 8 -20.40 13.58 -13.83
C GLY A 8 -19.23 13.09 -14.69
N ASN A 9 -18.22 13.95 -14.90
CA ASN A 9 -17.05 13.65 -15.74
C ASN A 9 -16.09 12.69 -15.03
N PRO A 10 -15.78 11.49 -15.58
CA PRO A 10 -14.95 10.49 -14.92
C PRO A 10 -13.55 11.01 -14.57
N MET A 11 -12.84 11.65 -15.51
CA MET A 11 -11.48 12.16 -15.28
C MET A 11 -11.43 13.13 -14.11
N LYS A 12 -12.37 14.09 -14.06
CA LYS A 12 -12.45 15.08 -12.97
C LYS A 12 -12.74 14.43 -11.62
N ILE A 13 -13.61 13.41 -11.60
CA ILE A 13 -13.98 12.71 -10.37
C ILE A 13 -12.81 11.90 -9.84
N ILE A 14 -12.14 11.12 -10.71
CA ILE A 14 -10.97 10.32 -10.36
C ILE A 14 -9.87 11.24 -9.80
N LEU A 15 -9.54 12.33 -10.49
CA LEU A 15 -8.52 13.28 -10.06
C LEU A 15 -8.83 13.92 -8.71
N LEU A 16 -10.08 14.44 -8.53
CA LEU A 16 -10.49 15.08 -7.29
C LEU A 16 -10.60 14.11 -6.09
N PHE A 17 -10.84 12.83 -6.35
CA PHE A 17 -10.81 11.80 -5.32
C PHE A 17 -9.36 11.39 -4.98
N SER A 18 -8.49 11.30 -5.99
CA SER A 18 -7.09 10.91 -5.82
C SER A 18 -6.29 11.94 -5.03
N LEU A 19 -6.57 13.24 -5.17
CA LEU A 19 -5.78 14.28 -4.53
C LEU A 19 -5.71 14.17 -3.00
N PRO A 20 -6.81 14.00 -2.25
CA PRO A 20 -6.72 13.77 -0.81
C PRO A 20 -6.01 12.45 -0.44
N VAL A 21 -6.16 11.40 -1.26
CA VAL A 21 -5.45 10.13 -1.04
C VAL A 21 -3.95 10.31 -1.24
N LEU A 22 -3.53 11.04 -2.28
CA LEU A 22 -2.12 11.35 -2.54
C LEU A 22 -1.51 12.14 -1.38
N LEU A 23 -2.19 13.19 -0.94
CA LEU A 23 -1.74 13.97 0.21
C LEU A 23 -1.60 13.11 1.45
N GLY A 24 -2.57 12.22 1.71
CA GLY A 24 -2.51 11.26 2.81
C GLY A 24 -1.28 10.36 2.73
N ASN A 25 -1.03 9.78 1.57
CA ASN A 25 0.14 8.91 1.36
C ASN A 25 1.47 9.67 1.52
N LEU A 26 1.56 10.92 1.05
CA LEU A 26 2.74 11.76 1.25
C LEU A 26 2.95 12.13 2.72
N PHE A 27 1.89 12.48 3.45
CA PHE A 27 1.97 12.70 4.90
C PHE A 27 2.40 11.44 5.64
N GLN A 28 1.93 10.26 5.22
CA GLN A 28 2.36 8.99 5.80
C GLN A 28 3.85 8.72 5.58
N GLN A 29 4.37 8.99 4.40
CA GLN A 29 5.81 8.87 4.13
C GLN A 29 6.62 9.86 4.97
N PHE A 30 6.12 11.08 5.10
CA PHE A 30 6.79 12.11 5.89
C PHE A 30 6.87 11.73 7.37
N TYR A 31 5.77 11.31 8.00
CA TYR A 31 5.83 10.95 9.41
C TYR A 31 6.67 9.69 9.66
N ASN A 32 6.66 8.69 8.77
CA ASN A 32 7.56 7.53 8.87
C ASN A 32 9.05 7.94 8.85
N MET A 33 9.38 8.96 8.05
CA MET A 33 10.73 9.51 8.01
C MET A 33 11.06 10.24 9.33
N VAL A 34 10.15 11.04 9.85
CA VAL A 34 10.33 11.75 11.14
C VAL A 34 10.49 10.76 12.29
N ASP A 35 9.66 9.71 12.37
CA ASP A 35 9.79 8.62 13.36
C ASP A 35 11.19 7.98 13.30
N THR A 36 11.67 7.65 12.11
CA THR A 36 13.02 7.11 11.91
C THR A 36 14.11 8.06 12.41
N VAL A 37 13.96 9.36 12.16
CA VAL A 37 14.91 10.38 12.62
C VAL A 37 14.88 10.50 14.16
N ILE A 38 13.69 10.50 14.77
CA ILE A 38 13.55 10.57 16.24
C ILE A 38 14.21 9.35 16.90
N VAL A 39 13.92 8.14 16.38
CA VAL A 39 14.55 6.91 16.90
C VAL A 39 16.07 6.98 16.78
N GLY A 40 16.59 7.39 15.63
CA GLY A 40 18.05 7.48 15.40
C GLY A 40 18.74 8.52 16.30
N GLN A 41 18.14 9.70 16.47
CA GLN A 41 18.73 10.79 17.25
C GLN A 41 18.70 10.55 18.77
N TYR A 42 17.60 9.98 19.29
CA TYR A 42 17.40 9.83 20.72
C TYR A 42 17.78 8.46 21.29
N LEU A 43 17.74 7.40 20.46
CA LEU A 43 18.03 6.04 20.90
C LEU A 43 19.33 5.46 20.31
N GLY A 44 19.91 6.15 19.32
CA GLY A 44 21.18 5.77 18.70
C GLY A 44 21.09 4.73 17.58
N GLU A 45 22.26 4.33 17.07
CA GLU A 45 22.39 3.52 15.84
C GLU A 45 21.82 2.12 16.00
N ASP A 46 22.02 1.45 17.13
CA ASP A 46 21.49 0.09 17.38
C ASP A 46 19.96 0.07 17.37
N ALA A 47 19.32 1.07 17.95
CA ALA A 47 17.86 1.18 17.94
C ALA A 47 17.32 1.46 16.54
N LEU A 48 18.00 2.32 15.78
CA LEU A 48 17.67 2.60 14.40
C LEU A 48 17.79 1.34 13.52
N ALA A 49 18.89 0.60 13.66
CA ALA A 49 19.10 -0.66 12.99
C ALA A 49 18.05 -1.72 13.37
N ALA A 50 17.69 -1.77 14.67
CA ALA A 50 16.65 -2.66 15.18
C ALA A 50 15.28 -2.37 14.54
N VAL A 51 14.83 -1.11 14.53
CA VAL A 51 13.56 -0.71 13.89
C VAL A 51 13.62 -0.96 12.39
N GLY A 52 14.73 -0.61 11.73
CA GLY A 52 14.92 -0.83 10.30
C GLY A 52 14.83 -2.31 9.89
N SER A 53 15.42 -3.21 10.70
CA SER A 53 15.39 -4.67 10.44
C SER A 53 13.99 -5.27 10.48
N THR A 54 13.03 -4.64 11.17
CA THR A 54 11.64 -5.11 11.25
C THR A 54 10.80 -4.71 10.02
N GLY A 55 11.28 -3.78 9.19
CA GLY A 55 10.52 -3.19 8.08
C GLY A 55 9.91 -4.21 7.12
N CYS A 56 10.66 -5.26 6.76
CA CYS A 56 10.18 -6.32 5.88
C CYS A 56 9.02 -7.12 6.49
N LEU A 57 9.11 -7.47 7.79
CA LEU A 57 8.04 -8.16 8.50
C LEU A 57 6.80 -7.29 8.65
N MET A 58 7.00 -6.01 8.96
CA MET A 58 5.89 -5.04 9.02
C MET A 58 5.19 -4.93 7.67
N PHE A 59 5.96 -4.79 6.57
CA PHE A 59 5.37 -4.70 5.24
C PHE A 59 4.60 -5.97 4.86
N LEU A 60 5.12 -7.15 5.21
CA LEU A 60 4.46 -8.42 4.97
C LEU A 60 3.12 -8.50 5.72
N VAL A 61 3.13 -8.27 7.04
CA VAL A 61 1.95 -8.50 7.92
C VAL A 61 0.95 -7.35 7.82
N LEU A 62 1.41 -6.11 7.96
CA LEU A 62 0.53 -4.93 7.88
C LEU A 62 0.06 -4.68 6.44
N GLY A 63 0.89 -4.99 5.43
CA GLY A 63 0.50 -4.97 4.02
C GLY A 63 -0.63 -5.95 3.73
N PHE A 64 -0.56 -7.17 4.28
CA PHE A 64 -1.64 -8.15 4.19
C PHE A 64 -2.94 -7.61 4.81
N ALA A 65 -2.87 -7.07 6.04
CA ALA A 65 -4.01 -6.47 6.72
C ALA A 65 -4.61 -5.29 5.92
N ASN A 66 -3.76 -4.45 5.32
CA ASN A 66 -4.18 -3.34 4.46
C ASN A 66 -4.88 -3.83 3.18
N GLY A 67 -4.39 -4.89 2.54
CA GLY A 67 -5.03 -5.50 1.38
C GLY A 67 -6.44 -6.00 1.68
N ILE A 68 -6.63 -6.69 2.80
CA ILE A 68 -7.96 -7.11 3.29
C ILE A 68 -8.89 -5.90 3.45
N ALA A 69 -8.43 -4.85 4.13
CA ALA A 69 -9.21 -3.64 4.37
C ALA A 69 -9.62 -2.93 3.06
N GLN A 70 -8.73 -2.90 2.07
CA GLN A 70 -9.05 -2.36 0.75
C GLN A 70 -10.11 -3.21 0.04
N GLY A 71 -10.04 -4.54 0.12
CA GLY A 71 -11.05 -5.45 -0.43
C GLY A 71 -12.44 -5.21 0.16
N PHE A 72 -12.52 -4.98 1.46
CA PHE A 72 -13.79 -4.63 2.11
C PHE A 72 -14.33 -3.28 1.59
N GLY A 73 -13.46 -2.29 1.38
CA GLY A 73 -13.82 -1.02 0.77
C GLY A 73 -14.38 -1.15 -0.65
N VAL A 74 -13.89 -2.11 -1.43
CA VAL A 74 -14.44 -2.43 -2.77
C VAL A 74 -15.88 -2.94 -2.65
N MET A 75 -16.15 -3.89 -1.74
CA MET A 75 -17.51 -4.44 -1.54
C MET A 75 -18.48 -3.35 -1.10
N VAL A 76 -18.06 -2.47 -0.19
CA VAL A 76 -18.85 -1.29 0.20
C VAL A 76 -19.12 -0.38 -1.00
N SER A 77 -18.13 -0.20 -1.89
CA SER A 77 -18.31 0.63 -3.10
C SER A 77 -19.33 0.02 -4.09
N HIS A 78 -19.36 -1.31 -4.21
CA HIS A 78 -20.38 -2.02 -5.01
C HIS A 78 -21.79 -1.78 -4.47
N ALA A 79 -22.01 -2.05 -3.19
CA ALA A 79 -23.30 -1.87 -2.55
C ALA A 79 -23.77 -0.41 -2.63
N PHE A 80 -22.84 0.54 -2.42
CA PHE A 80 -23.10 1.96 -2.55
C PHE A 80 -23.51 2.35 -3.98
N GLY A 81 -22.79 1.86 -5.00
CA GLY A 81 -23.11 2.10 -6.41
C GLY A 81 -24.46 1.52 -6.82
N ALA A 82 -24.80 0.34 -6.33
CA ALA A 82 -26.10 -0.31 -6.54
C ALA A 82 -27.27 0.44 -5.83
N LYS A 83 -26.96 1.39 -4.94
CA LYS A 83 -27.93 2.07 -4.07
C LYS A 83 -28.70 1.11 -3.15
N ASP A 84 -28.16 -0.07 -2.92
CA ASP A 84 -28.72 -1.05 -1.99
C ASP A 84 -28.23 -0.74 -0.56
N MET A 85 -29.05 -0.01 0.19
CA MET A 85 -28.72 0.43 1.55
C MET A 85 -28.71 -0.72 2.55
N LYS A 86 -29.44 -1.80 2.28
CA LYS A 86 -29.47 -2.99 3.14
C LYS A 86 -28.14 -3.75 2.98
N LEU A 87 -27.75 -4.04 1.73
CA LEU A 87 -26.48 -4.67 1.43
C LEU A 87 -25.29 -3.80 1.89
N LEU A 88 -25.38 -2.47 1.73
CA LEU A 88 -24.34 -1.55 2.18
C LEU A 88 -24.09 -1.67 3.68
N ARG A 89 -25.14 -1.60 4.51
CA ARG A 89 -25.02 -1.74 5.97
C ARG A 89 -24.53 -3.12 6.37
N HIS A 90 -25.01 -4.16 5.68
CA HIS A 90 -24.52 -5.51 5.90
C HIS A 90 -23.03 -5.66 5.58
N CYS A 91 -22.54 -5.14 4.44
CA CYS A 91 -21.12 -5.12 4.10
C CYS A 91 -20.29 -4.36 5.15
N VAL A 92 -20.80 -3.24 5.68
CA VAL A 92 -20.13 -2.50 6.77
C VAL A 92 -20.07 -3.37 8.04
N ALA A 93 -21.18 -3.97 8.48
CA ALA A 93 -21.22 -4.84 9.65
C ALA A 93 -20.29 -6.04 9.55
N LEU A 94 -20.29 -6.73 8.39
CA LEU A 94 -19.36 -7.84 8.12
C LEU A 94 -17.91 -7.37 8.08
N SER A 95 -17.62 -6.19 7.51
CA SER A 95 -16.25 -5.62 7.52
C SER A 95 -15.75 -5.45 8.95
N LEU A 96 -16.59 -4.97 9.87
CA LEU A 96 -16.23 -4.80 11.28
C LEU A 96 -15.99 -6.15 11.98
N LEU A 97 -16.89 -7.12 11.79
CA LEU A 97 -16.74 -8.47 12.36
C LEU A 97 -15.46 -9.16 11.84
N LEU A 98 -15.26 -9.15 10.53
CA LEU A 98 -14.09 -9.76 9.91
C LEU A 98 -12.79 -9.04 10.32
N THR A 99 -12.83 -7.73 10.57
CA THR A 99 -11.68 -6.99 11.12
C THR A 99 -11.25 -7.56 12.46
N VAL A 100 -12.19 -7.80 13.38
CA VAL A 100 -11.88 -8.40 14.69
C VAL A 100 -11.30 -9.80 14.52
N VAL A 101 -11.96 -10.65 13.75
CA VAL A 101 -11.52 -12.05 13.57
C VAL A 101 -10.14 -12.12 12.90
N ILE A 102 -9.95 -11.41 11.78
CA ILE A 102 -8.68 -11.47 11.03
C ILE A 102 -7.55 -10.80 11.82
N SER A 103 -7.82 -9.70 12.53
CA SER A 103 -6.78 -9.11 13.38
C SER A 103 -6.34 -10.04 14.50
N MET A 104 -7.25 -10.81 15.11
CA MET A 104 -6.89 -11.83 16.11
C MET A 104 -6.05 -12.95 15.49
N ILE A 105 -6.48 -13.47 14.31
CA ILE A 105 -5.74 -14.50 13.58
C ILE A 105 -4.32 -14.05 13.22
N LEU A 106 -4.13 -12.77 12.91
CA LEU A 106 -2.81 -12.22 12.61
C LEU A 106 -2.02 -11.92 13.88
N THR A 107 -2.63 -11.29 14.89
CA THR A 107 -1.95 -10.84 16.12
C THR A 107 -1.40 -12.00 16.92
N VAL A 108 -2.21 -13.03 17.17
CA VAL A 108 -1.81 -14.14 18.07
C VAL A 108 -0.52 -14.82 17.59
N PRO A 109 -0.42 -15.32 16.34
CA PRO A 109 0.81 -15.98 15.91
C PRO A 109 1.98 -15.02 15.73
N THR A 110 1.75 -13.79 15.23
CA THR A 110 2.85 -12.84 14.99
C THR A 110 3.47 -12.33 16.30
N VAL A 111 2.67 -12.12 17.35
CA VAL A 111 3.17 -11.76 18.68
C VAL A 111 3.87 -12.96 19.34
N ALA A 112 3.28 -14.16 19.26
CA ALA A 112 3.84 -15.37 19.87
C ALA A 112 5.19 -15.75 19.25
N PHE A 113 5.31 -15.66 17.92
CA PHE A 113 6.51 -16.02 17.17
C PHE A 113 7.38 -14.86 16.74
N SER A 114 7.16 -13.64 17.27
CA SER A 114 7.88 -12.43 16.86
C SER A 114 9.40 -12.58 16.88
N ARG A 115 9.95 -13.16 17.95
CA ARG A 115 11.39 -13.42 18.06
C ARG A 115 11.89 -14.44 17.02
N GLN A 116 11.11 -15.50 16.79
CA GLN A 116 11.47 -16.53 15.80
C GLN A 116 11.46 -15.97 14.37
N LEU A 117 10.49 -15.13 14.05
CA LEU A 117 10.42 -14.45 12.75
C LEU A 117 11.66 -13.56 12.51
N LEU A 118 12.13 -12.85 13.54
CA LEU A 118 13.36 -12.06 13.46
C LEU A 118 14.62 -12.92 13.27
N LEU A 119 14.69 -14.07 13.95
CA LEU A 119 15.78 -15.04 13.77
C LEU A 119 15.80 -15.63 12.36
N TRP A 120 14.65 -15.94 11.78
CA TRP A 120 14.55 -16.39 10.37
C TRP A 120 15.00 -15.34 9.37
N LEU A 121 14.91 -14.06 9.72
CA LEU A 121 15.46 -12.95 8.91
C LEU A 121 16.95 -12.69 9.17
N ASN A 122 17.62 -13.55 9.97
CA ASN A 122 19.02 -13.36 10.35
C ASN A 122 19.29 -11.99 11.02
N THR A 123 18.36 -11.51 11.86
CA THR A 123 18.57 -10.29 12.63
C THR A 123 19.74 -10.47 13.59
N PRO A 124 20.76 -9.57 13.58
CA PRO A 124 21.94 -9.68 14.46
C PRO A 124 21.57 -9.71 15.94
N GLU A 125 22.30 -10.50 16.75
CA GLU A 125 21.98 -10.72 18.16
C GLU A 125 22.03 -9.44 19.00
N ASN A 126 22.95 -8.51 18.68
CA ASN A 126 23.10 -7.22 19.39
C ASN A 126 21.83 -6.35 19.31
N ILE A 127 21.07 -6.41 18.21
CA ILE A 127 19.85 -5.62 18.02
C ILE A 127 18.55 -6.44 18.17
N LEU A 128 18.65 -7.77 18.26
CA LEU A 128 17.49 -8.69 18.29
C LEU A 128 16.49 -8.35 19.40
N THR A 129 16.98 -8.02 20.59
CA THR A 129 16.12 -7.69 21.73
C THR A 129 15.37 -6.38 21.51
N LEU A 130 16.03 -5.36 20.94
CA LEU A 130 15.41 -4.08 20.61
C LEU A 130 14.38 -4.22 19.50
N ALA A 131 14.73 -4.95 18.44
CA ALA A 131 13.83 -5.26 17.33
C ALA A 131 12.59 -6.04 17.79
N ASN A 132 12.78 -7.04 18.67
CA ASN A 132 11.67 -7.83 19.20
C ASN A 132 10.73 -7.00 20.09
N ARG A 133 11.26 -6.12 20.94
CA ARG A 133 10.44 -5.19 21.74
C ARG A 133 9.59 -4.29 20.85
N TYR A 134 10.16 -3.73 19.80
CA TYR A 134 9.47 -2.88 18.84
C TYR A 134 8.36 -3.64 18.10
N ILE A 135 8.73 -4.72 17.38
CA ILE A 135 7.80 -5.40 16.49
C ILE A 135 6.67 -6.10 17.23
N ARG A 136 6.92 -6.59 18.44
CA ARG A 136 5.91 -7.22 19.29
C ARG A 136 4.78 -6.25 19.66
N VAL A 137 5.10 -5.00 19.95
CA VAL A 137 4.11 -3.95 20.22
C VAL A 137 3.34 -3.60 18.94
N ILE A 138 4.02 -3.46 17.81
CA ILE A 138 3.37 -3.22 16.50
C ILE A 138 2.39 -4.35 16.17
N PHE A 139 2.81 -5.62 16.35
CA PHE A 139 1.93 -6.76 16.08
C PHE A 139 0.77 -6.85 17.07
N ALA A 140 0.97 -6.52 18.34
CA ALA A 140 -0.14 -6.40 19.29
C ALA A 140 -1.14 -5.31 18.90
N GLY A 141 -0.69 -4.28 18.15
CA GLY A 141 -1.48 -3.18 17.63
C GLY A 141 -2.13 -3.42 16.26
N ILE A 142 -2.03 -4.61 15.66
CA ILE A 142 -2.60 -4.92 14.32
C ILE A 142 -4.09 -4.54 14.25
N PHE A 143 -4.84 -4.80 15.31
CA PHE A 143 -6.26 -4.44 15.36
C PHE A 143 -6.48 -2.93 15.15
N ALA A 144 -5.71 -2.07 15.80
CA ALA A 144 -5.84 -0.61 15.67
C ALA A 144 -5.54 -0.16 14.22
N THR A 145 -4.45 -0.68 13.64
CA THR A 145 -4.07 -0.38 12.25
C THR A 145 -5.13 -0.88 11.26
N MET A 146 -5.61 -2.10 11.45
CA MET A 146 -6.63 -2.69 10.57
C MET A 146 -7.98 -1.96 10.71
N ALA A 147 -8.38 -1.59 11.92
CA ALA A 147 -9.58 -0.82 12.17
C ALA A 147 -9.56 0.55 11.48
N TYR A 148 -8.43 1.28 11.54
CA TYR A 148 -8.26 2.53 10.80
C TYR A 148 -8.34 2.31 9.28
N ASN A 149 -7.66 1.29 8.75
CA ASN A 149 -7.65 1.00 7.32
C ASN A 149 -9.03 0.60 6.81
N VAL A 150 -9.79 -0.19 7.57
CA VAL A 150 -11.18 -0.58 7.22
C VAL A 150 -12.11 0.63 7.27
N ALA A 151 -12.06 1.44 8.32
CA ALA A 151 -12.85 2.68 8.39
C ALA A 151 -12.54 3.62 7.21
N SER A 152 -11.26 3.78 6.88
CA SER A 152 -10.80 4.55 5.71
C SER A 152 -11.27 3.93 4.39
N GLY A 153 -11.26 2.60 4.27
CA GLY A 153 -11.74 1.85 3.12
C GLY A 153 -13.25 2.04 2.91
N ILE A 154 -14.04 1.93 3.97
CA ILE A 154 -15.50 2.17 3.95
C ILE A 154 -15.80 3.61 3.52
N LEU A 155 -15.15 4.61 4.12
CA LEU A 155 -15.33 6.01 3.75
C LEU A 155 -14.97 6.28 2.29
N ARG A 156 -13.84 5.74 1.83
CA ARG A 156 -13.46 5.80 0.41
C ARG A 156 -14.47 5.10 -0.47
N GLY A 157 -15.00 3.94 -0.06
CA GLY A 157 -16.03 3.18 -0.79
C GLY A 157 -17.28 4.00 -1.10
N ILE A 158 -17.70 4.88 -0.19
CA ILE A 158 -18.83 5.82 -0.41
C ILE A 158 -18.40 7.15 -1.06
N GLY A 159 -17.14 7.27 -1.49
CA GLY A 159 -16.59 8.45 -2.19
C GLY A 159 -16.07 9.56 -1.28
N ASP A 160 -15.88 9.34 0.03
CA ASP A 160 -15.24 10.30 0.93
C ASP A 160 -13.76 9.96 1.14
N SER A 161 -12.89 10.59 0.36
CA SER A 161 -11.43 10.48 0.51
C SER A 161 -10.83 11.55 1.44
N ARG A 162 -11.61 12.55 1.87
CA ARG A 162 -11.12 13.67 2.69
C ARG A 162 -11.12 13.35 4.18
N THR A 163 -12.15 12.68 4.67
CA THR A 163 -12.26 12.35 6.09
C THR A 163 -11.08 11.48 6.56
N PRO A 164 -10.67 10.41 5.86
CA PRO A 164 -9.47 9.65 6.21
C PRO A 164 -8.19 10.50 6.21
N LEU A 165 -8.05 11.45 5.27
CA LEU A 165 -6.90 12.35 5.22
C LEU A 165 -6.80 13.22 6.49
N TYR A 166 -7.90 13.82 6.95
CA TYR A 166 -7.87 14.67 8.15
C TYR A 166 -7.42 13.89 9.39
N PHE A 167 -7.88 12.66 9.54
CA PHE A 167 -7.47 11.82 10.67
C PHE A 167 -6.07 11.26 10.53
N LEU A 168 -5.58 11.07 9.29
CA LEU A 168 -4.19 10.71 9.07
C LEU A 168 -3.25 11.87 9.44
N ILE A 169 -3.58 13.11 9.09
CA ILE A 169 -2.79 14.29 9.49
C ILE A 169 -2.78 14.43 11.01
N LEU A 170 -3.94 14.28 11.65
CA LEU A 170 -4.03 14.31 13.12
C LEU A 170 -3.19 13.18 13.76
N SER A 171 -3.31 11.97 13.23
CA SER A 171 -2.53 10.81 13.67
C SER A 171 -1.03 11.04 13.55
N SER A 172 -0.60 11.63 12.43
CA SER A 172 0.83 11.92 12.20
C SER A 172 1.37 12.92 13.22
N GLY A 173 0.62 13.99 13.51
CA GLY A 173 0.98 14.95 14.55
C GLY A 173 1.01 14.32 15.96
N LEU A 174 0.00 13.50 16.28
CA LEU A 174 -0.06 12.77 17.55
C LEU A 174 1.07 11.75 17.68
N ASN A 175 1.41 11.04 16.59
CA ASN A 175 2.50 10.09 16.57
C ASN A 175 3.85 10.78 16.90
N ILE A 176 4.18 11.88 16.20
CA ILE A 176 5.42 12.63 16.45
C ILE A 176 5.48 13.12 17.91
N PHE A 177 4.37 13.64 18.44
CA PHE A 177 4.29 14.07 19.83
C PHE A 177 4.52 12.90 20.81
N LEU A 178 3.86 11.77 20.58
CA LEU A 178 4.00 10.58 21.41
C LEU A 178 5.37 9.94 21.29
N ASP A 179 6.01 9.95 20.13
CA ASP A 179 7.39 9.48 19.95
C ASP A 179 8.33 10.23 20.87
N ILE A 180 8.32 11.56 20.83
CA ILE A 180 9.15 12.38 21.70
C ILE A 180 8.80 12.13 23.17
N PHE A 181 7.51 12.10 23.53
CA PHE A 181 7.08 11.91 24.90
C PHE A 181 7.47 10.52 25.45
N LEU A 182 7.18 9.44 24.71
CA LEU A 182 7.43 8.06 25.18
C LEU A 182 8.91 7.67 25.11
N ILE A 183 9.67 8.22 24.16
CA ILE A 183 11.10 7.93 24.03
C ILE A 183 11.92 8.79 24.99
N VAL A 184 11.69 10.11 25.03
CA VAL A 184 12.56 11.06 25.75
C VAL A 184 12.14 11.21 27.22
N VAL A 185 10.83 11.38 27.48
CA VAL A 185 10.31 11.64 28.83
C VAL A 185 10.09 10.33 29.59
N VAL A 186 9.35 9.38 29.01
CA VAL A 186 9.02 8.10 29.65
C VAL A 186 10.16 7.08 29.53
N LYS A 187 11.05 7.24 28.56
CA LYS A 187 12.25 6.39 28.33
C LYS A 187 11.94 4.92 28.03
N LEU A 188 10.90 4.66 27.23
CA LEU A 188 10.51 3.31 26.84
C LEU A 188 11.40 2.70 25.74
N GLY A 189 12.38 3.45 25.21
CA GLY A 189 13.25 2.97 24.13
C GLY A 189 12.47 2.68 22.83
N THR A 190 12.86 1.64 22.09
CA THR A 190 12.21 1.26 20.82
C THR A 190 10.73 0.91 20.99
N ALA A 191 10.32 0.35 22.13
CA ALA A 191 8.92 0.11 22.42
C ALA A 191 8.09 1.41 22.47
N GLY A 192 8.70 2.54 22.88
CA GLY A 192 8.05 3.85 22.88
C GLY A 192 7.58 4.28 21.50
N ALA A 193 8.44 4.16 20.48
CA ALA A 193 8.08 4.42 19.08
C ALA A 193 6.93 3.51 18.61
N ALA A 194 6.99 2.24 18.95
CA ALA A 194 5.91 1.30 18.59
C ALA A 194 4.58 1.67 19.26
N TYR A 195 4.58 2.02 20.55
CA TYR A 195 3.38 2.47 21.25
C TYR A 195 2.83 3.78 20.67
N ALA A 196 3.70 4.74 20.33
CA ALA A 196 3.29 5.99 19.68
C ALA A 196 2.52 5.71 18.38
N THR A 197 3.05 4.82 17.54
CA THR A 197 2.40 4.39 16.29
C THR A 197 1.05 3.72 16.55
N VAL A 198 0.98 2.74 17.44
CA VAL A 198 -0.25 2.00 17.73
C VAL A 198 -1.33 2.89 18.34
N ILE A 199 -0.97 3.75 19.30
CA ILE A 199 -1.91 4.68 19.95
C ILE A 199 -2.46 5.68 18.92
N SER A 200 -1.60 6.25 18.08
CA SER A 200 -2.00 7.20 17.04
C SER A 200 -2.95 6.57 16.02
N GLN A 201 -2.69 5.33 15.62
CA GLN A 201 -3.59 4.57 14.75
C GLN A 201 -4.93 4.25 15.44
N ALA A 202 -4.91 3.88 16.72
CA ALA A 202 -6.12 3.60 17.50
C ALA A 202 -7.00 4.86 17.62
N VAL A 203 -6.40 6.01 17.96
CA VAL A 203 -7.12 7.29 18.04
C VAL A 203 -7.74 7.64 16.70
N SER A 204 -6.99 7.50 15.60
CA SER A 204 -7.51 7.76 14.26
C SER A 204 -8.63 6.81 13.87
N ALA A 205 -8.53 5.53 14.21
CA ALA A 205 -9.60 4.55 13.98
C ALA A 205 -10.89 4.96 14.71
N VAL A 206 -10.80 5.28 16.00
CA VAL A 206 -11.94 5.72 16.81
C VAL A 206 -12.57 6.97 16.22
N LEU A 207 -11.78 7.97 15.88
CA LEU A 207 -12.28 9.22 15.28
C LEU A 207 -12.92 8.99 13.91
N CYS A 208 -12.33 8.14 13.07
CA CYS A 208 -12.93 7.73 11.80
C CYS A 208 -14.30 7.08 12.01
N PHE A 209 -14.43 6.15 12.96
CA PHE A 209 -15.71 5.51 13.26
C PHE A 209 -16.73 6.48 13.82
N ILE A 210 -16.34 7.37 14.73
CA ILE A 210 -17.25 8.39 15.27
C ILE A 210 -17.82 9.26 14.13
N VAL A 211 -16.96 9.76 13.25
CA VAL A 211 -17.40 10.59 12.11
C VAL A 211 -18.21 9.76 11.12
N MET A 212 -17.80 8.53 10.83
CA MET A 212 -18.48 7.63 9.93
C MET A 212 -19.95 7.42 10.36
N PHE A 213 -20.18 7.07 11.63
CA PHE A 213 -21.54 6.79 12.14
C PHE A 213 -22.34 8.05 12.47
N ARG A 214 -21.68 9.20 12.78
CA ARG A 214 -22.41 10.45 13.05
C ARG A 214 -22.78 11.21 11.77
N LYS A 215 -21.90 11.21 10.77
CA LYS A 215 -22.05 12.00 9.55
C LYS A 215 -22.85 11.29 8.46
N TYR A 216 -22.77 9.94 8.43
CA TYR A 216 -23.36 9.14 7.36
C TYR A 216 -24.38 8.14 7.90
N ASP A 217 -25.66 8.55 7.96
CA ASP A 217 -26.75 7.68 8.41
C ASP A 217 -26.85 6.38 7.61
N ILE A 218 -26.44 6.40 6.33
CA ILE A 218 -26.41 5.21 5.46
C ILE A 218 -25.44 4.12 5.93
N LEU A 219 -24.43 4.47 6.74
CA LEU A 219 -23.43 3.54 7.29
C LEU A 219 -23.77 3.08 8.71
N ARG A 220 -24.82 3.63 9.33
CA ARG A 220 -25.26 3.18 10.66
C ARG A 220 -25.79 1.76 10.56
N THR A 221 -25.10 0.86 11.22
CA THR A 221 -25.48 -0.54 11.31
C THR A 221 -26.44 -0.75 12.49
N THR A 222 -27.43 -1.62 12.30
CA THR A 222 -28.35 -2.11 13.32
C THR A 222 -28.01 -3.55 13.69
N ARG A 223 -28.60 -4.09 14.75
CA ARG A 223 -28.40 -5.50 15.13
C ARG A 223 -28.76 -6.47 14.01
N GLU A 224 -29.75 -6.11 13.21
CA GLU A 224 -30.21 -6.91 12.07
C GLU A 224 -29.17 -7.00 10.95
N ASP A 225 -28.24 -6.05 10.85
CA ASP A 225 -27.19 -6.06 9.82
C ASP A 225 -26.04 -7.02 10.17
N TYR A 226 -25.94 -7.51 11.43
CA TYR A 226 -24.85 -8.38 11.92
C TYR A 226 -25.17 -9.89 11.80
N TYR A 227 -25.98 -10.28 10.82
CA TYR A 227 -26.16 -11.72 10.55
C TYR A 227 -24.97 -12.28 9.76
N CYS A 228 -24.60 -13.55 10.07
CA CYS A 228 -23.51 -14.24 9.36
C CYS A 228 -24.06 -14.88 8.08
N ASP A 229 -23.91 -14.18 6.97
CA ASP A 229 -24.14 -14.76 5.64
C ASP A 229 -22.82 -15.31 5.07
N PHE A 230 -22.74 -16.62 5.00
CA PHE A 230 -21.54 -17.30 4.47
C PHE A 230 -21.26 -16.94 3.01
N HIS A 231 -22.30 -16.67 2.21
CA HIS A 231 -22.14 -16.25 0.82
C HIS A 231 -21.46 -14.88 0.73
N GLU A 232 -21.94 -13.89 1.47
CA GLU A 232 -21.35 -12.53 1.49
C GLU A 232 -19.96 -12.53 2.14
N ILE A 233 -19.74 -13.30 3.22
CA ILE A 233 -18.41 -13.47 3.82
C ILE A 233 -17.43 -14.03 2.77
N ARG A 234 -17.80 -15.12 2.07
CA ARG A 234 -16.99 -15.71 1.01
C ARG A 234 -16.69 -14.69 -0.10
N ARG A 235 -17.67 -13.89 -0.49
CA ARG A 235 -17.53 -12.85 -1.51
C ARG A 235 -16.57 -11.76 -1.05
N MET A 236 -16.69 -11.26 0.17
CA MET A 236 -15.76 -10.28 0.74
C MET A 236 -14.33 -10.81 0.82
N LEU A 237 -14.15 -12.05 1.24
CA LEU A 237 -12.85 -12.69 1.31
C LEU A 237 -12.27 -13.00 -0.08
N SER A 238 -13.10 -13.32 -1.07
CA SER A 238 -12.65 -13.55 -2.46
C SER A 238 -12.06 -12.32 -3.13
N VAL A 239 -12.39 -11.11 -2.65
CA VAL A 239 -11.77 -9.85 -3.05
C VAL A 239 -10.61 -9.50 -2.12
N GLY A 240 -10.82 -9.58 -0.82
CA GLY A 240 -9.84 -9.14 0.20
C GLY A 240 -8.58 -9.99 0.24
N ILE A 241 -8.70 -11.34 0.21
CA ILE A 241 -7.53 -12.23 0.28
C ILE A 241 -6.60 -12.06 -0.92
N PRO A 242 -7.07 -12.05 -2.18
CA PRO A 242 -6.20 -11.76 -3.32
C PRO A 242 -5.48 -10.41 -3.23
N MET A 243 -6.16 -9.37 -2.73
CA MET A 243 -5.53 -8.06 -2.49
C MET A 243 -4.46 -8.13 -1.42
N ALA A 244 -4.71 -8.84 -0.33
CA ALA A 244 -3.75 -9.05 0.75
C ALA A 244 -2.53 -9.84 0.29
N LEU A 245 -2.73 -10.95 -0.40
CA LEU A 245 -1.66 -11.77 -0.96
C LEU A 245 -0.78 -11.01 -1.93
N ASN A 246 -1.35 -10.07 -2.68
CA ASN A 246 -0.59 -9.21 -3.58
C ASN A 246 0.45 -8.36 -2.83
N TYR A 247 0.10 -7.79 -1.67
CA TYR A 247 1.06 -7.08 -0.81
C TYR A 247 2.17 -8.01 -0.30
N SER A 248 1.80 -9.22 0.15
CA SER A 248 2.77 -10.20 0.65
C SER A 248 3.73 -10.66 -0.45
N ILE A 249 3.22 -10.92 -1.66
CA ILE A 249 4.03 -11.30 -2.82
C ILE A 249 4.99 -10.18 -3.20
N THR A 250 4.52 -8.93 -3.19
CA THR A 250 5.37 -7.77 -3.45
C THR A 250 6.48 -7.64 -2.40
N ALA A 251 6.16 -7.86 -1.11
CA ALA A 251 7.14 -7.87 -0.03
C ALA A 251 8.25 -8.91 -0.27
N ILE A 252 7.87 -10.14 -0.62
CA ILE A 252 8.83 -11.20 -0.94
C ILE A 252 9.70 -10.81 -2.14
N GLY A 253 9.08 -10.22 -3.18
CA GLY A 253 9.79 -9.75 -4.37
C GLY A 253 10.84 -8.68 -4.07
N THR A 254 10.52 -7.73 -3.18
CA THR A 254 11.49 -6.70 -2.77
C THR A 254 12.62 -7.28 -1.92
N MET A 255 12.36 -8.29 -1.08
CA MET A 255 13.39 -9.01 -0.34
C MET A 255 14.38 -9.74 -1.26
N ILE A 256 13.88 -10.43 -2.29
CA ILE A 256 14.72 -11.13 -3.28
C ILE A 256 15.61 -10.12 -4.02
N LEU A 257 15.04 -9.01 -4.45
CA LEU A 257 15.78 -7.95 -5.13
C LEU A 257 16.88 -7.36 -4.23
N GLN A 258 16.52 -7.04 -2.97
CA GLN A 258 17.49 -6.54 -1.99
C GLN A 258 18.62 -7.53 -1.73
N SER A 259 18.30 -8.82 -1.62
CA SER A 259 19.31 -9.89 -1.45
C SER A 259 20.26 -9.95 -2.64
N ALA A 260 19.76 -9.79 -3.86
CA ALA A 260 20.60 -9.75 -5.07
C ALA A 260 21.51 -8.51 -5.12
N VAL A 261 21.02 -7.36 -4.65
CA VAL A 261 21.82 -6.12 -4.58
C VAL A 261 22.94 -6.23 -3.54
N ASN A 262 22.70 -6.92 -2.43
CA ASN A 262 23.65 -7.05 -1.32
C ASN A 262 25.01 -7.69 -1.75
N VAL A 263 25.02 -8.49 -2.80
CA VAL A 263 26.24 -9.12 -3.34
C VAL A 263 27.23 -8.11 -3.90
N PHE A 264 26.78 -6.90 -4.28
CA PHE A 264 27.61 -5.87 -4.90
C PHE A 264 28.33 -4.93 -3.93
N GLY A 265 28.20 -5.18 -2.63
CA GLY A 265 28.85 -4.42 -1.58
C GLY A 265 28.09 -3.20 -1.08
N SER A 266 28.57 -2.64 0.04
CA SER A 266 27.83 -1.62 0.81
C SER A 266 27.53 -0.34 0.04
N SER A 267 28.45 0.14 -0.80
CA SER A 267 28.25 1.36 -1.60
C SER A 267 27.11 1.22 -2.60
N VAL A 268 27.00 0.05 -3.27
CA VAL A 268 25.93 -0.22 -4.23
C VAL A 268 24.59 -0.42 -3.50
N VAL A 269 24.61 -1.07 -2.33
CA VAL A 269 23.41 -1.22 -1.47
C VAL A 269 22.88 0.14 -1.03
N ALA A 270 23.78 1.04 -0.59
CA ALA A 270 23.38 2.40 -0.21
C ALA A 270 22.82 3.17 -1.41
N ALA A 271 23.46 3.07 -2.58
CA ALA A 271 23.01 3.68 -3.83
C ALA A 271 21.61 3.20 -4.23
N PHE A 272 21.41 1.88 -4.25
CA PHE A 272 20.12 1.26 -4.58
C PHE A 272 19.02 1.67 -3.59
N THR A 273 19.34 1.68 -2.29
CA THR A 273 18.37 2.06 -1.24
C THR A 273 17.92 3.51 -1.40
N ALA A 274 18.86 4.44 -1.63
CA ALA A 274 18.53 5.85 -1.88
C ALA A 274 17.72 6.02 -3.16
N ALA A 275 18.14 5.39 -4.26
CA ALA A 275 17.45 5.43 -5.54
C ALA A 275 16.02 4.85 -5.47
N SER A 276 15.84 3.75 -4.74
CA SER A 276 14.50 3.14 -4.50
C SER A 276 13.58 4.08 -3.73
N LYS A 277 14.09 4.80 -2.71
CA LYS A 277 13.30 5.82 -1.99
C LYS A 277 12.91 6.97 -2.89
N VAL A 278 13.81 7.45 -3.74
CA VAL A 278 13.52 8.49 -4.76
C VAL A 278 12.44 8.00 -5.71
N SER A 279 12.59 6.79 -6.27
CA SER A 279 11.60 6.18 -7.16
C SER A 279 10.23 6.03 -6.50
N ASN A 280 10.17 5.57 -5.23
CA ASN A 280 8.92 5.43 -4.49
C ASN A 280 8.20 6.77 -4.29
N ILE A 281 8.94 7.85 -3.98
CA ILE A 281 8.35 9.19 -3.86
C ILE A 281 7.81 9.67 -5.21
N ALA A 282 8.60 9.54 -6.28
CA ALA A 282 8.21 9.97 -7.63
C ALA A 282 6.97 9.23 -8.15
N THR A 283 6.84 7.95 -7.85
CA THR A 283 5.75 7.09 -8.36
C THR A 283 4.50 7.08 -7.47
N GLN A 284 4.46 7.80 -6.34
CA GLN A 284 3.37 7.76 -5.35
C GLN A 284 1.98 8.13 -5.92
N THR A 285 1.95 8.86 -7.01
CA THR A 285 0.71 9.18 -7.73
C THR A 285 0.03 7.94 -8.32
N MET A 286 0.80 6.92 -8.73
CA MET A 286 0.27 5.72 -9.40
C MET A 286 -0.56 4.83 -8.47
N PRO A 287 -0.07 4.39 -7.28
CA PRO A 287 -0.90 3.63 -6.34
C PRO A 287 -2.10 4.42 -5.85
N THR A 288 -1.99 5.75 -5.79
CA THR A 288 -3.10 6.64 -5.44
C THR A 288 -4.22 6.59 -6.49
N LEU A 289 -3.87 6.71 -7.76
CA LEU A 289 -4.81 6.56 -8.88
C LEU A 289 -5.40 5.14 -8.91
N GLY A 290 -4.60 4.13 -8.60
CA GLY A 290 -5.07 2.75 -8.43
C GLY A 290 -6.18 2.65 -7.39
N THR A 291 -5.99 3.21 -6.21
CA THR A 291 -7.01 3.23 -5.14
C THR A 291 -8.31 3.93 -5.60
N ALA A 292 -8.18 5.05 -6.33
CA ALA A 292 -9.33 5.74 -6.90
C ALA A 292 -10.05 4.87 -7.92
N MET A 293 -9.32 4.11 -8.74
CA MET A 293 -9.89 3.22 -9.74
C MET A 293 -10.62 2.03 -9.14
N ALA A 294 -10.13 1.44 -8.04
CA ALA A 294 -10.83 0.39 -7.33
C ALA A 294 -12.22 0.88 -6.86
N THR A 295 -12.29 2.06 -6.25
CA THR A 295 -13.55 2.67 -5.81
C THR A 295 -14.45 3.07 -6.98
N TYR A 296 -13.87 3.71 -8.01
CA TYR A 296 -14.62 4.14 -9.20
C TYR A 296 -15.24 2.97 -9.95
N CYS A 297 -14.46 1.94 -10.23
CA CYS A 297 -14.94 0.73 -10.89
C CYS A 297 -15.99 0.00 -10.04
N GLY A 298 -15.76 -0.10 -8.72
CA GLY A 298 -16.70 -0.71 -7.80
C GLY A 298 -18.06 -0.02 -7.80
N GLN A 299 -18.11 1.31 -7.63
CA GLN A 299 -19.38 2.05 -7.64
C GLN A 299 -20.09 1.96 -8.99
N ASN A 300 -19.36 2.07 -10.11
CA ASN A 300 -19.98 2.01 -11.43
C ASN A 300 -20.42 0.59 -11.81
N LEU A 301 -19.72 -0.46 -11.33
CA LEU A 301 -20.16 -1.84 -11.48
C LEU A 301 -21.45 -2.08 -10.72
N GLY A 302 -21.51 -1.69 -9.45
CA GLY A 302 -22.72 -1.78 -8.64
C GLY A 302 -23.92 -1.05 -9.27
N ALA A 303 -23.67 0.09 -9.92
CA ALA A 303 -24.69 0.86 -10.66
C ALA A 303 -25.04 0.30 -12.04
N GLY A 304 -24.41 -0.78 -12.51
CA GLY A 304 -24.59 -1.34 -13.85
C GLY A 304 -24.08 -0.43 -14.99
N LYS A 305 -23.20 0.55 -14.69
CA LYS A 305 -22.77 1.56 -15.67
C LYS A 305 -21.45 1.18 -16.34
N HIS A 306 -21.48 0.12 -17.16
CA HIS A 306 -20.28 -0.43 -17.82
C HIS A 306 -19.60 0.57 -18.76
N ASP A 307 -20.33 1.37 -19.51
CA ASP A 307 -19.75 2.42 -20.38
C ASP A 307 -18.92 3.45 -19.60
N ARG A 308 -19.37 3.76 -18.37
CA ARG A 308 -18.61 4.67 -17.51
C ARG A 308 -17.33 4.03 -17.02
N ILE A 309 -17.33 2.71 -16.73
CA ILE A 309 -16.13 1.97 -16.38
C ILE A 309 -15.12 2.06 -17.54
N PHE A 310 -15.56 1.82 -18.77
CA PHE A 310 -14.67 1.89 -19.94
C PHE A 310 -14.08 3.29 -20.14
N ARG A 311 -14.88 4.34 -19.97
CA ARG A 311 -14.39 5.74 -20.04
C ARG A 311 -13.44 6.04 -18.90
N GLY A 312 -13.79 5.72 -17.66
CA GLY A 312 -12.94 5.98 -16.49
C GLY A 312 -11.61 5.23 -16.55
N MET A 313 -11.58 3.98 -17.01
CA MET A 313 -10.33 3.23 -17.24
C MET A 313 -9.44 3.89 -18.31
N LYS A 314 -10.04 4.42 -19.38
CA LYS A 314 -9.32 5.19 -20.41
C LYS A 314 -8.77 6.50 -19.84
N ASP A 315 -9.58 7.24 -19.08
CA ASP A 315 -9.18 8.52 -18.46
C ASP A 315 -8.07 8.30 -17.43
N ALA A 316 -8.18 7.24 -16.60
CA ALA A 316 -7.15 6.86 -15.64
C ALA A 316 -5.83 6.44 -16.32
N PHE A 317 -5.91 5.77 -17.47
CA PHE A 317 -4.74 5.46 -18.27
C PHE A 317 -3.99 6.73 -18.68
N TYR A 318 -4.68 7.74 -19.19
CA TYR A 318 -4.05 9.02 -19.52
C TYR A 318 -3.47 9.72 -18.31
N LEU A 319 -4.20 9.78 -17.18
CA LEU A 319 -3.68 10.36 -15.94
C LEU A 319 -2.41 9.65 -15.48
N CYS A 320 -2.37 8.33 -15.54
CA CYS A 320 -1.18 7.55 -15.20
C CYS A 320 -0.05 7.71 -16.23
N PHE A 321 -0.36 7.89 -17.51
CA PHE A 321 0.64 8.19 -18.53
C PHE A 321 1.38 9.49 -18.21
N PHE A 322 0.64 10.56 -17.93
CA PHE A 322 1.25 11.83 -17.52
C PHE A 322 1.99 11.72 -16.18
N ALA A 323 1.44 11.00 -15.21
CA ALA A 323 2.11 10.76 -13.93
C ALA A 323 3.42 9.97 -14.10
N ALA A 324 3.43 8.96 -14.96
CA ALA A 324 4.63 8.18 -15.28
C ALA A 324 5.69 9.04 -15.97
N GLY A 325 5.28 9.87 -16.95
CA GLY A 325 6.19 10.81 -17.61
C GLY A 325 6.78 11.84 -16.64
N ALA A 326 5.96 12.40 -15.76
CA ALA A 326 6.42 13.34 -14.73
C ALA A 326 7.38 12.66 -13.73
N ALA A 327 7.07 11.44 -13.29
CA ALA A 327 7.94 10.68 -12.39
C ALA A 327 9.27 10.32 -13.06
N ALA A 328 9.25 9.87 -14.31
CA ALA A 328 10.46 9.59 -15.08
C ALA A 328 11.33 10.84 -15.25
N LEU A 329 10.71 11.96 -15.62
CA LEU A 329 11.41 13.25 -15.76
C LEU A 329 12.02 13.70 -14.43
N LEU A 330 11.27 13.58 -13.34
CA LEU A 330 11.75 13.91 -11.99
C LEU A 330 12.95 13.04 -11.60
N CYS A 331 12.90 11.72 -11.82
CA CYS A 331 14.01 10.81 -11.54
C CYS A 331 15.24 11.11 -12.40
N CYS A 332 15.07 11.44 -13.68
CA CYS A 332 16.19 11.75 -14.58
C CYS A 332 16.83 13.10 -14.28
N LEU A 333 16.02 14.16 -14.05
CA LEU A 333 16.53 15.52 -13.88
C LEU A 333 16.93 15.86 -12.45
N ALA A 334 16.10 15.50 -11.47
CA ALA A 334 16.31 15.77 -10.06
C ALA A 334 16.92 14.59 -9.29
N GLY A 335 17.10 13.45 -9.94
CA GLY A 335 17.62 12.22 -9.30
C GLY A 335 18.92 12.44 -8.51
N PRO A 336 19.97 13.07 -9.08
CA PRO A 336 21.22 13.31 -8.34
C PRO A 336 21.01 14.13 -7.08
N THR A 337 20.22 15.21 -7.15
CA THR A 337 19.89 16.05 -5.99
C THR A 337 19.09 15.29 -4.94
N MET A 338 18.08 14.52 -5.37
CA MET A 338 17.24 13.73 -4.46
C MET A 338 18.00 12.59 -3.80
N VAL A 339 18.93 11.94 -4.50
CA VAL A 339 19.85 10.94 -3.91
C VAL A 339 20.72 11.58 -2.85
N GLY A 340 21.21 12.82 -3.08
CA GLY A 340 21.97 13.62 -2.12
C GLY A 340 21.20 13.95 -0.82
N TRP A 341 19.87 13.90 -0.81
CA TRP A 341 19.10 14.04 0.44
C TRP A 341 19.21 12.82 1.36
N PHE A 342 19.53 11.66 0.79
CA PHE A 342 19.65 10.40 1.55
C PHE A 342 21.11 10.01 1.83
N ILE A 343 22.04 10.43 0.97
CA ILE A 343 23.46 10.12 1.12
C ILE A 343 24.24 11.44 1.10
N HIS A 344 24.85 11.80 2.23
CA HIS A 344 25.67 13.00 2.32
C HIS A 344 26.96 12.81 1.54
N ASN A 345 27.25 13.69 0.56
CA ASN A 345 28.42 13.64 -0.32
C ASN A 345 28.67 12.23 -0.94
N PRO A 346 27.72 11.72 -1.76
CA PRO A 346 27.89 10.41 -2.37
C PRO A 346 29.14 10.40 -3.27
N SER A 347 29.91 9.30 -3.24
CA SER A 347 31.01 9.12 -4.19
C SER A 347 30.47 9.05 -5.62
N GLU A 348 31.30 9.36 -6.63
CA GLU A 348 30.89 9.24 -8.04
C GLU A 348 30.37 7.83 -8.37
N GLN A 349 31.00 6.79 -7.82
CA GLN A 349 30.58 5.42 -8.01
C GLN A 349 29.19 5.14 -7.40
N THR A 350 28.91 5.66 -6.20
CA THR A 350 27.60 5.53 -5.53
C THR A 350 26.53 6.28 -6.31
N LEU A 351 26.81 7.51 -6.74
CA LEU A 351 25.88 8.29 -7.53
C LEU A 351 25.60 7.64 -8.89
N HIS A 352 26.64 7.12 -9.56
CA HIS A 352 26.49 6.41 -10.83
C HIS A 352 25.61 5.17 -10.68
N ALA A 353 25.82 4.35 -9.65
CA ALA A 353 24.98 3.18 -9.38
C ALA A 353 23.52 3.55 -9.09
N ALA A 354 23.27 4.62 -8.31
CA ALA A 354 21.93 5.11 -8.05
C ALA A 354 21.23 5.57 -9.33
N MET A 355 21.94 6.33 -10.18
CA MET A 355 21.39 6.82 -11.44
C MET A 355 21.16 5.71 -12.46
N GLN A 356 21.98 4.66 -12.50
CA GLN A 356 21.71 3.47 -13.32
C GLN A 356 20.35 2.86 -13.00
N TYR A 357 20.03 2.64 -11.71
CA TYR A 357 18.72 2.14 -11.31
C TYR A 357 17.60 3.11 -11.71
N LEU A 358 17.73 4.41 -11.41
CA LEU A 358 16.71 5.42 -11.71
C LEU A 358 16.44 5.54 -13.21
N HIS A 359 17.45 5.51 -14.06
CA HIS A 359 17.30 5.57 -15.52
C HIS A 359 16.56 4.33 -16.05
N ILE A 360 16.96 3.11 -15.61
CA ILE A 360 16.30 1.88 -16.02
C ILE A 360 14.82 1.90 -15.56
N ALA A 361 14.57 2.23 -14.29
CA ALA A 361 13.21 2.33 -13.74
C ALA A 361 12.37 3.36 -14.51
N SER A 362 12.96 4.51 -14.89
CA SER A 362 12.26 5.60 -15.60
C SER A 362 11.70 5.16 -16.95
N ILE A 363 12.43 4.34 -17.70
CA ILE A 363 11.98 3.80 -19.00
C ILE A 363 10.73 2.93 -18.84
N PHE A 364 10.61 2.23 -17.71
CA PHE A 364 9.53 1.27 -17.44
C PHE A 364 8.44 1.80 -16.48
N MET A 365 8.44 3.09 -16.17
CA MET A 365 7.38 3.70 -15.33
C MET A 365 6.00 3.63 -15.97
N LEU A 366 5.91 3.61 -17.30
CA LEU A 366 4.61 3.45 -17.97
C LEU A 366 4.00 2.05 -17.78
N PRO A 367 4.71 0.93 -17.98
CA PRO A 367 4.26 -0.40 -17.56
C PRO A 367 3.87 -0.47 -16.08
N LEU A 368 4.62 0.17 -15.18
CA LEU A 368 4.26 0.26 -13.76
C LEU A 368 2.91 0.96 -13.56
N ALA A 369 2.67 2.07 -14.27
CA ALA A 369 1.40 2.78 -14.22
C ALA A 369 0.23 1.90 -14.70
N TRP A 370 0.42 1.06 -15.73
CA TRP A 370 -0.57 0.09 -16.18
C TRP A 370 -0.94 -0.90 -15.08
N ILE A 371 0.05 -1.38 -14.33
CA ILE A 371 -0.19 -2.29 -13.19
C ILE A 371 -1.18 -1.65 -12.22
N PHE A 372 -0.92 -0.42 -11.78
CA PHE A 372 -1.78 0.22 -10.79
C PHE A 372 -3.21 0.48 -11.30
N VAL A 373 -3.38 0.93 -12.53
CA VAL A 373 -4.70 1.18 -13.12
C VAL A 373 -5.48 -0.11 -13.32
N TYR A 374 -4.88 -1.06 -14.04
CA TYR A 374 -5.62 -2.27 -14.43
C TYR A 374 -5.78 -3.25 -13.28
N ARG A 375 -4.77 -3.41 -12.41
CA ARG A 375 -4.86 -4.27 -11.22
C ARG A 375 -5.99 -3.82 -10.31
N ASN A 376 -5.97 -2.56 -9.90
CA ASN A 376 -6.98 -2.01 -9.00
C ASN A 376 -8.35 -1.85 -9.68
N GLY A 377 -8.39 -1.51 -10.97
CA GLY A 377 -9.61 -1.49 -11.74
C GLY A 377 -10.29 -2.86 -11.79
N LEU A 378 -9.54 -3.93 -12.10
CA LEU A 378 -10.04 -5.30 -12.11
C LEU A 378 -10.47 -5.79 -10.72
N GLN A 379 -9.75 -5.40 -9.66
CA GLN A 379 -10.16 -5.65 -8.27
C GLN A 379 -11.50 -4.98 -7.97
N GLY A 380 -11.68 -3.72 -8.40
CA GLY A 380 -12.94 -3.00 -8.31
C GLY A 380 -14.09 -3.63 -9.13
N LEU A 381 -13.77 -4.47 -10.11
CA LEU A 381 -14.72 -5.23 -10.91
C LEU A 381 -15.03 -6.65 -10.37
N ASP A 382 -14.72 -6.90 -9.09
CA ASP A 382 -14.89 -8.21 -8.43
C ASP A 382 -14.09 -9.35 -9.10
N ARG A 383 -12.96 -9.00 -9.73
CA ARG A 383 -12.07 -9.92 -10.42
C ARG A 383 -10.71 -9.99 -9.72
N GLY A 384 -10.71 -10.41 -8.44
CA GLY A 384 -9.51 -10.44 -7.60
C GLY A 384 -8.46 -11.47 -7.99
N LEU A 385 -8.86 -12.59 -8.62
CA LEU A 385 -7.95 -13.70 -8.93
C LEU A 385 -6.84 -13.30 -9.91
N VAL A 386 -7.18 -12.62 -11.02
CA VAL A 386 -6.18 -12.23 -12.03
C VAL A 386 -5.18 -11.21 -11.48
N PRO A 387 -5.60 -10.14 -10.76
CA PRO A 387 -4.69 -9.29 -10.00
C PRO A 387 -3.74 -10.04 -9.06
N MET A 388 -4.21 -11.08 -8.37
CA MET A 388 -3.36 -11.91 -7.52
C MET A 388 -2.33 -12.70 -8.35
N LEU A 389 -2.76 -13.36 -9.41
CA LEU A 389 -1.86 -14.09 -10.32
C LEU A 389 -0.84 -13.16 -11.00
N SER A 390 -1.23 -11.91 -11.24
CA SER A 390 -0.29 -10.90 -11.77
C SER A 390 0.86 -10.59 -10.79
N GLY A 391 0.60 -10.60 -9.48
CA GLY A 391 1.64 -10.50 -8.46
C GLY A 391 2.60 -11.69 -8.47
N VAL A 392 2.05 -12.90 -8.63
CA VAL A 392 2.86 -14.13 -8.78
C VAL A 392 3.76 -14.05 -10.02
N LEU A 393 3.21 -13.62 -11.16
CA LEU A 393 3.99 -13.41 -12.38
C LEU A 393 5.09 -12.35 -12.17
N GLU A 394 4.78 -11.25 -11.47
CA GLU A 394 5.74 -10.20 -11.11
C GLU A 394 6.93 -10.77 -10.31
N LEU A 395 6.64 -11.60 -9.31
CA LEU A 395 7.65 -12.26 -8.50
C LEU A 395 8.54 -13.20 -9.34
N PHE A 396 7.92 -14.07 -10.14
CA PHE A 396 8.67 -15.01 -10.99
C PHE A 396 9.50 -14.29 -12.05
N SER A 397 8.97 -13.25 -12.69
CA SER A 397 9.69 -12.46 -13.69
C SER A 397 10.92 -11.78 -13.06
N ARG A 398 10.75 -11.18 -11.87
CA ARG A 398 11.85 -10.56 -11.12
C ARG A 398 12.93 -11.57 -10.79
N TYR A 399 12.56 -12.73 -10.24
CA TYR A 399 13.50 -13.79 -9.90
C TYR A 399 14.24 -14.36 -11.12
N ALA A 400 13.53 -14.63 -12.21
CA ALA A 400 14.11 -15.12 -13.46
C ALA A 400 15.14 -14.15 -14.04
N VAL A 401 14.84 -12.85 -14.06
CA VAL A 401 15.78 -11.83 -14.57
C VAL A 401 17.01 -11.72 -13.66
N ILE A 402 16.85 -11.79 -12.34
CA ILE A 402 17.99 -11.82 -11.42
C ILE A 402 18.91 -13.01 -11.74
N LEU A 403 18.36 -14.21 -11.93
CA LEU A 403 19.17 -15.39 -12.23
C LEU A 403 19.89 -15.33 -13.57
N ILE A 404 19.22 -14.81 -14.60
CA ILE A 404 19.72 -14.82 -15.98
C ILE A 404 20.63 -13.61 -16.24
N ALA A 405 20.23 -12.41 -15.81
CA ALA A 405 20.87 -11.16 -16.19
C ALA A 405 21.99 -10.72 -15.23
N THR A 406 22.01 -11.20 -13.98
CA THR A 406 23.06 -10.80 -13.03
C THR A 406 24.45 -11.27 -13.47
N LYS A 407 24.57 -12.49 -14.01
CA LYS A 407 25.88 -13.01 -14.47
C LYS A 407 26.49 -12.20 -15.61
N PRO A 408 25.77 -11.92 -16.74
CA PRO A 408 26.34 -11.19 -17.86
C PRO A 408 26.41 -9.68 -17.66
N PHE A 409 25.48 -9.07 -16.90
CA PHE A 409 25.32 -7.61 -16.80
C PHE A 409 25.57 -7.04 -15.39
N GLY A 410 25.92 -7.88 -14.43
CA GLY A 410 26.19 -7.43 -13.06
C GLY A 410 25.02 -6.66 -12.43
N TYR A 411 25.32 -5.50 -11.85
CA TYR A 411 24.32 -4.67 -11.16
C TYR A 411 23.19 -4.17 -12.10
N VAL A 412 23.51 -3.86 -13.36
CA VAL A 412 22.50 -3.46 -14.36
C VAL A 412 21.47 -4.57 -14.59
N GLY A 413 21.93 -5.84 -14.58
CA GLY A 413 21.05 -7.00 -14.65
C GLY A 413 20.08 -7.05 -13.47
N VAL A 414 20.53 -6.76 -12.25
CA VAL A 414 19.66 -6.70 -11.06
C VAL A 414 18.68 -5.54 -11.17
N CYS A 415 19.13 -4.35 -11.59
CA CYS A 415 18.24 -3.20 -11.80
C CYS A 415 17.13 -3.46 -12.83
N SER A 416 17.41 -4.31 -13.83
CA SER A 416 16.46 -4.67 -14.88
C SER A 416 15.35 -5.61 -14.41
N ALA A 417 15.47 -6.20 -13.21
CA ALA A 417 14.50 -7.16 -12.67
C ALA A 417 13.13 -6.52 -12.41
N ASP A 418 13.10 -5.32 -11.81
CA ASP A 418 11.86 -4.57 -11.62
C ASP A 418 11.22 -4.17 -12.97
N ALA A 419 12.04 -3.70 -13.90
CA ALA A 419 11.61 -3.29 -15.23
C ALA A 419 10.90 -4.43 -16.00
N ALA A 420 11.49 -5.62 -16.00
CA ALA A 420 10.92 -6.80 -16.64
C ALA A 420 9.64 -7.28 -15.94
N ALA A 421 9.63 -7.26 -14.59
CA ALA A 421 8.46 -7.60 -13.80
C ALA A 421 7.29 -6.65 -14.08
N TRP A 422 7.54 -5.35 -14.18
CA TRP A 422 6.50 -4.36 -14.52
C TRP A 422 5.97 -4.54 -15.94
N LEU A 423 6.84 -4.81 -16.89
CA LEU A 423 6.45 -5.00 -18.29
C LEU A 423 5.56 -6.24 -18.46
N THR A 424 6.01 -7.40 -17.97
CA THR A 424 5.29 -8.67 -18.08
C THR A 424 3.93 -8.62 -17.39
N THR A 425 3.90 -8.07 -16.18
CA THR A 425 2.69 -7.91 -15.37
C THR A 425 1.73 -6.88 -15.97
N GLY A 426 2.25 -5.74 -16.43
CA GLY A 426 1.47 -4.69 -17.07
C GLY A 426 0.77 -5.20 -18.34
N ILE A 427 1.48 -5.97 -19.18
CA ILE A 427 0.91 -6.59 -20.39
C ILE A 427 -0.19 -7.60 -20.02
N LEU A 428 0.03 -8.49 -19.06
CA LEU A 428 -0.98 -9.46 -18.61
C LEU A 428 -2.26 -8.75 -18.16
N LEU A 429 -2.15 -7.73 -17.33
CA LEU A 429 -3.30 -7.00 -16.79
C LEU A 429 -4.03 -6.21 -17.89
N LEU A 430 -3.29 -5.59 -18.81
CA LEU A 430 -3.86 -4.89 -19.97
C LEU A 430 -4.65 -5.86 -20.85
N VAL A 431 -4.06 -6.99 -21.23
CA VAL A 431 -4.72 -8.01 -22.05
C VAL A 431 -5.98 -8.54 -21.36
N THR A 432 -5.89 -8.84 -20.06
CA THR A 432 -7.05 -9.29 -19.27
C THR A 432 -8.18 -8.27 -19.29
N TYR A 433 -7.86 -6.98 -19.10
CA TYR A 433 -8.85 -5.91 -19.17
C TYR A 433 -9.48 -5.81 -20.56
N LEU A 434 -8.69 -5.89 -21.63
CA LEU A 434 -9.19 -5.81 -23.01
C LEU A 434 -10.12 -6.99 -23.34
N VAL A 435 -9.77 -8.20 -22.92
CA VAL A 435 -10.62 -9.39 -23.07
C VAL A 435 -11.94 -9.23 -22.31
N TRP A 436 -11.87 -8.79 -21.03
CA TRP A 436 -13.06 -8.51 -20.24
C TRP A 436 -13.95 -7.46 -20.90
N LYS A 437 -13.38 -6.34 -21.33
CA LYS A 437 -14.10 -5.26 -22.01
C LYS A 437 -14.79 -5.75 -23.29
N HIS A 438 -14.11 -6.59 -24.08
CA HIS A 438 -14.67 -7.12 -25.32
C HIS A 438 -15.85 -8.06 -25.04
N ARG A 439 -15.74 -8.94 -24.04
CA ARG A 439 -16.83 -9.85 -23.63
C ARG A 439 -18.04 -9.06 -23.13
N THR A 440 -17.82 -8.14 -22.19
CA THR A 440 -18.89 -7.30 -21.62
C THR A 440 -19.61 -6.46 -22.69
N LYS A 441 -18.88 -5.95 -23.70
CA LYS A 441 -19.52 -5.23 -24.83
C LYS A 441 -20.36 -6.11 -25.74
N LYS A 442 -20.14 -7.42 -25.78
CA LYS A 442 -20.98 -8.35 -26.53
C LYS A 442 -22.22 -8.78 -25.77
N GLU A 443 -22.20 -8.69 -24.45
CA GLU A 443 -23.30 -9.06 -23.56
C GLU A 443 -24.29 -7.91 -23.33
N LEU A 444 -23.86 -6.64 -23.56
CA LEU A 444 -24.68 -5.42 -23.53
C LEU A 444 -25.33 -5.14 -24.88
#